data_5c4f4b7077c8466f5cf0aea8d84105b7
#
_entry.id   5c4f4b7077c8466f5cf0aea8d84105b7
#
_cell.length_a   1.000
_cell.length_b   1.000
_cell.length_c   1.000
_cell.angle_alpha   90.00
_cell.angle_beta   90.00
_cell.angle_gamma   90.00
#
_symmetry.space_group_name_H-M   'P 1'
#
loop_
_entity.id
_entity.type
_entity.pdbx_description
1 polymer ?
#
loop_
_entity_poly.entity_id
_entity_poly.type
_entity_poly.pdbx_seq_one_letter_code
_entity_poly.pdbx_strand_id
1 'polypeptide(L)'
;MPIDMQSVIVSELIACLAVVPSFGDLVFEDSVLRVIDSDDETLPEDFIVIQPGATEEVERIGPGSVRERVTLNITAVTRRREFAAPLRAARLGIKVALPGTKAGLAIQGVQLVAFQTETPLPPGEGRRWAAHVLPIQVTYVQALK
;
A
#
# COMPACT_ATOMS: atom_id res chain seq x y z
N MET A 1 -16.70 -8.26 20.14
CA MET A 1 -16.24 -7.09 19.35
C MET A 1 -15.64 -7.57 18.03
N PRO A 2 -16.14 -7.11 16.88
CA PRO A 2 -15.54 -7.50 15.60
C PRO A 2 -14.12 -6.94 15.45
N ILE A 3 -13.30 -7.67 14.73
CA ILE A 3 -11.94 -7.24 14.37
C ILE A 3 -12.04 -6.43 13.08
N ASP A 4 -11.42 -5.26 13.07
CA ASP A 4 -11.36 -4.45 11.86
C ASP A 4 -10.34 -5.06 10.88
N MET A 5 -10.86 -5.67 9.83
CA MET A 5 -10.04 -6.35 8.83
C MET A 5 -9.09 -5.41 8.11
N GLN A 6 -9.49 -4.16 7.87
CA GLN A 6 -8.61 -3.22 7.17
C GLN A 6 -7.35 -2.92 8.00
N SER A 7 -7.49 -2.77 9.31
CA SER A 7 -6.32 -2.56 10.18
C SER A 7 -5.38 -3.77 10.17
N VAL A 8 -5.93 -4.98 10.17
CA VAL A 8 -5.14 -6.20 10.10
C VAL A 8 -4.42 -6.30 8.76
N ILE A 9 -5.12 -6.00 7.67
CA ILE A 9 -4.54 -6.01 6.31
C ILE A 9 -3.40 -5.02 6.19
N VAL A 10 -3.60 -3.78 6.64
CA VAL A 10 -2.55 -2.75 6.57
C VAL A 10 -1.33 -3.16 7.39
N SER A 11 -1.55 -3.67 8.60
CA SER A 11 -0.46 -4.13 9.46
C SER A 11 0.35 -5.25 8.81
N GLU A 12 -0.32 -6.21 8.18
CA GLU A 12 0.35 -7.31 7.50
C GLU A 12 1.09 -6.85 6.24
N LEU A 13 0.51 -5.90 5.49
CA LEU A 13 1.17 -5.29 4.34
C LEU A 13 2.48 -4.61 4.75
N ILE A 14 2.47 -3.87 5.84
CA ILE A 14 3.68 -3.22 6.36
C ILE A 14 4.75 -4.28 6.65
N ALA A 15 4.38 -5.38 7.29
CA ALA A 15 5.31 -6.47 7.58
C ALA A 15 5.86 -7.12 6.31
N CYS A 16 4.99 -7.40 5.34
CA CYS A 16 5.41 -7.99 4.06
C CYS A 16 6.34 -7.08 3.28
N LEU A 17 6.07 -5.79 3.26
CA LEU A 17 6.84 -4.81 2.48
C LEU A 17 8.20 -4.49 3.09
N ALA A 18 8.43 -4.87 4.34
CA ALA A 18 9.71 -4.63 5.03
C ALA A 18 10.90 -5.28 4.33
N VAL A 19 10.67 -6.27 3.47
CA VAL A 19 11.74 -6.98 2.74
C VAL A 19 12.15 -6.27 1.44
N VAL A 20 11.44 -5.25 1.01
CA VAL A 20 11.77 -4.50 -0.21
C VAL A 20 13.09 -3.75 0.03
N PRO A 21 14.14 -3.99 -0.79
CA PRO A 21 15.44 -3.37 -0.54
C PRO A 21 15.37 -1.85 -0.50
N SER A 22 15.98 -1.25 0.51
CA SER A 22 16.02 0.19 0.78
C SER A 22 14.65 0.78 1.14
N PHE A 23 13.65 0.68 0.27
CA PHE A 23 12.32 1.24 0.46
C PHE A 23 11.57 0.60 1.63
N GLY A 24 11.79 -0.69 1.88
CA GLY A 24 11.14 -1.43 2.97
C GLY A 24 11.64 -1.09 4.37
N ASP A 25 12.73 -0.33 4.48
CA ASP A 25 13.27 0.08 5.78
C ASP A 25 12.33 1.02 6.53
N LEU A 26 11.46 1.73 5.82
CA LEU A 26 10.40 2.54 6.42
C LEU A 26 9.12 2.39 5.59
N VAL A 27 8.12 1.74 6.17
CA VAL A 27 6.79 1.55 5.57
C VAL A 27 5.77 2.01 6.59
N PHE A 28 4.89 2.94 6.20
CA PHE A 28 3.88 3.45 7.12
C PHE A 28 2.62 3.89 6.37
N GLU A 29 1.53 4.04 7.13
CA GLU A 29 0.24 4.49 6.59
C GLU A 29 0.11 6.00 6.77
N ASP A 30 -0.12 6.72 5.67
CA ASP A 30 -0.30 8.17 5.69
C ASP A 30 -0.84 8.64 4.34
N SER A 31 -1.02 9.95 4.20
CA SER A 31 -1.29 10.60 2.93
C SER A 31 0.04 10.94 2.24
N VAL A 32 0.21 10.51 1.00
CA VAL A 32 1.43 10.76 0.23
C VAL A 32 1.71 12.26 0.09
N LEU A 33 0.66 13.04 -0.23
CA LEU A 33 0.82 14.50 -0.40
C LEU A 33 1.26 15.16 0.91
N ARG A 34 0.67 14.76 2.04
CA ARG A 34 1.04 15.30 3.34
C ARG A 34 2.50 15.03 3.68
N VAL A 35 2.96 13.81 3.41
CA VAL A 35 4.34 13.40 3.69
C VAL A 35 5.32 14.19 2.81
N ILE A 36 5.03 14.28 1.51
CA ILE A 36 5.88 15.01 0.56
C ILE A 36 5.90 16.51 0.89
N ASP A 37 4.77 17.08 1.24
CA ASP A 37 4.64 18.51 1.51
C ASP A 37 5.19 18.90 2.89
N SER A 38 5.36 17.96 3.81
CA SER A 38 5.93 18.26 5.14
C SER A 38 7.38 18.70 5.07
N ASP A 39 8.08 18.32 4.00
CA ASP A 39 9.50 18.59 3.80
C ASP A 39 10.35 18.15 5.01
N ASP A 40 9.97 16.99 5.57
CA ASP A 40 10.60 16.43 6.76
C ASP A 40 11.97 15.85 6.41
N GLU A 41 13.04 16.51 6.86
CA GLU A 41 14.41 16.10 6.59
C GLU A 41 14.83 14.84 7.36
N THR A 42 14.02 14.40 8.33
CA THR A 42 14.28 13.16 9.07
C THR A 42 13.88 11.92 8.31
N LEU A 43 13.07 12.06 7.24
CA LEU A 43 12.69 10.94 6.41
C LEU A 43 13.88 10.39 5.64
N PRO A 44 13.98 9.04 5.50
CA PRO A 44 15.04 8.46 4.69
C PRO A 44 14.86 8.82 3.21
N GLU A 45 15.90 8.58 2.43
CA GLU A 45 15.89 8.86 1.00
C GLU A 45 14.82 8.08 0.25
N ASP A 46 14.59 6.84 0.68
CA ASP A 46 13.61 5.92 0.09
C ASP A 46 12.67 5.41 1.18
N PHE A 47 11.38 5.36 0.89
CA PHE A 47 10.40 4.77 1.79
C PHE A 47 9.12 4.41 1.04
N ILE A 48 8.19 3.74 1.74
CA ILE A 48 6.89 3.33 1.20
C ILE A 48 5.79 3.91 2.08
N VAL A 49 4.79 4.52 1.44
CA VAL A 49 3.57 5.01 2.10
C VAL A 49 2.39 4.17 1.62
N ILE A 50 1.59 3.68 2.56
CA ILE A 50 0.31 3.04 2.25
C ILE A 50 -0.77 4.07 2.52
N GLN A 51 -1.47 4.48 1.46
CA GLN A 51 -2.54 5.46 1.56
C GLN A 51 -3.89 4.78 1.36
N PRO A 52 -4.78 4.83 2.35
CA PRO A 52 -6.12 4.27 2.19
C PRO A 52 -6.90 4.94 1.08
N GLY A 53 -7.60 4.14 0.30
CA GLY A 53 -8.54 4.61 -0.71
C GLY A 53 -9.96 4.23 -0.36
N ALA A 54 -10.82 4.14 -1.37
CA ALA A 54 -12.23 3.85 -1.19
C ALA A 54 -12.48 2.41 -0.73
N THR A 55 -13.51 2.22 0.08
CA THR A 55 -14.05 0.90 0.43
C THR A 55 -15.41 0.74 -0.21
N GLU A 56 -15.59 -0.39 -0.88
CA GLU A 56 -16.84 -0.76 -1.54
C GLU A 56 -17.45 -1.96 -0.83
N GLU A 57 -18.73 -1.88 -0.49
CA GLU A 57 -19.45 -3.06 0.00
C GLU A 57 -19.89 -3.88 -1.20
N VAL A 58 -19.33 -5.09 -1.37
CA VAL A 58 -19.59 -5.94 -2.52
C VAL A 58 -20.91 -6.67 -2.36
N GLU A 59 -21.12 -7.30 -1.19
CA GLU A 59 -22.39 -7.95 -0.88
C GLU A 59 -22.53 -8.20 0.62
N ARG A 60 -23.76 -8.24 1.08
CA ARG A 60 -24.09 -8.66 2.44
C ARG A 60 -24.14 -10.19 2.51
N ILE A 61 -23.43 -10.76 3.49
CA ILE A 61 -23.44 -12.21 3.71
C ILE A 61 -24.21 -12.48 5.01
N GLY A 62 -25.54 -12.37 4.91
CA GLY A 62 -26.38 -12.50 6.10
C GLY A 62 -26.23 -11.34 7.08
N PRO A 63 -26.78 -11.46 8.31
CA PRO A 63 -26.76 -10.36 9.28
C PRO A 63 -25.44 -10.18 10.01
N GLY A 64 -24.54 -11.17 9.94
CA GLY A 64 -23.31 -11.18 10.75
C GLY A 64 -22.04 -10.86 10.00
N SER A 65 -22.07 -10.66 8.70
CA SER A 65 -20.85 -10.37 7.92
C SER A 65 -21.16 -9.70 6.61
N VAL A 66 -20.13 -9.06 6.05
CA VAL A 66 -20.21 -8.36 4.77
C VAL A 66 -18.93 -8.62 3.99
N ARG A 67 -19.05 -8.77 2.66
CA ARG A 67 -17.88 -8.81 1.78
C ARG A 67 -17.60 -7.40 1.31
N GLU A 68 -16.37 -6.97 1.53
CA GLU A 68 -15.92 -5.63 1.18
C GLU A 68 -14.69 -5.69 0.28
N ARG A 69 -14.46 -4.62 -0.45
CA ARG A 69 -13.25 -4.43 -1.24
C ARG A 69 -12.69 -3.06 -0.92
N VAL A 70 -11.46 -3.03 -0.43
CA VAL A 70 -10.76 -1.78 -0.14
C VAL A 70 -9.65 -1.56 -1.16
N THR A 71 -9.50 -0.31 -1.61
CA THR A 71 -8.35 0.10 -2.41
C THR A 71 -7.31 0.67 -1.47
N LEU A 72 -6.10 0.14 -1.55
CA LEU A 72 -4.94 0.66 -0.83
C LEU A 72 -3.88 1.04 -1.85
N ASN A 73 -3.40 2.27 -1.77
CA ASN A 73 -2.35 2.75 -2.67
C ASN A 73 -1.00 2.55 -2.01
N ILE A 74 -0.20 1.62 -2.55
CA ILE A 74 1.17 1.38 -2.10
C ILE A 74 2.06 2.29 -2.93
N THR A 75 2.69 3.26 -2.30
CA THR A 75 3.48 4.28 -3.00
C THR A 75 4.93 4.22 -2.58
N ALA A 76 5.82 3.90 -3.53
CA ALA A 76 7.25 4.01 -3.33
C ALA A 76 7.65 5.47 -3.56
N VAL A 77 8.41 6.05 -2.63
CA VAL A 77 8.79 7.46 -2.66
C VAL A 77 10.31 7.55 -2.53
N THR A 78 10.94 8.38 -3.36
CA THR A 78 12.38 8.63 -3.29
C THR A 78 12.68 10.10 -3.56
N ARG A 79 13.75 10.60 -2.92
CA ARG A 79 14.27 11.93 -3.24
C ARG A 79 15.58 11.86 -4.03
N ARG A 80 15.94 10.68 -4.54
CA ARG A 80 17.12 10.54 -5.38
C ARG A 80 16.92 11.32 -6.66
N ARG A 81 17.96 12.05 -7.08
CA ARG A 81 17.90 12.79 -8.33
C ARG A 81 17.64 11.86 -9.51
N GLU A 82 18.35 10.74 -9.56
CA GLU A 82 18.16 9.67 -10.54
C GLU A 82 17.08 8.73 -10.02
N PHE A 83 15.82 9.14 -10.11
CA PHE A 83 14.70 8.44 -9.47
C PHE A 83 14.14 7.26 -10.26
N ALA A 84 14.29 7.26 -11.59
CA ALA A 84 13.57 6.32 -12.44
C ALA A 84 13.95 4.85 -12.17
N ALA A 85 15.24 4.53 -12.15
CA ALA A 85 15.69 3.16 -11.93
C ALA A 85 15.39 2.66 -10.50
N PRO A 86 15.64 3.45 -9.43
CA PRO A 86 15.26 3.04 -8.09
C PRO A 86 13.74 2.77 -7.94
N LEU A 87 12.90 3.60 -8.55
CA LEU A 87 11.45 3.39 -8.48
C LEU A 87 11.00 2.16 -9.26
N ARG A 88 11.62 1.88 -10.40
CA ARG A 88 11.33 0.63 -11.12
C ARG A 88 11.73 -0.60 -10.30
N ALA A 89 12.87 -0.55 -9.63
CA ALA A 89 13.31 -1.62 -8.75
C ALA A 89 12.36 -1.77 -7.55
N ALA A 90 11.91 -0.67 -6.98
CA ALA A 90 10.97 -0.68 -5.85
C ALA A 90 9.63 -1.29 -6.25
N ARG A 91 9.07 -0.89 -7.41
CA ARG A 91 7.79 -1.46 -7.86
C ARG A 91 7.88 -2.97 -8.05
N LEU A 92 8.98 -3.45 -8.64
CA LEU A 92 9.19 -4.88 -8.80
C LEU A 92 9.35 -5.56 -7.44
N GLY A 93 10.13 -4.96 -6.55
CA GLY A 93 10.32 -5.47 -5.19
C GLY A 93 9.01 -5.58 -4.41
N ILE A 94 8.12 -4.62 -4.58
CA ILE A 94 6.79 -4.65 -3.96
C ILE A 94 6.00 -5.85 -4.48
N LYS A 95 6.01 -6.10 -5.79
CA LYS A 95 5.31 -7.25 -6.37
C LYS A 95 5.92 -8.58 -5.93
N VAL A 96 7.24 -8.64 -5.80
CA VAL A 96 7.92 -9.84 -5.28
C VAL A 96 7.55 -10.09 -3.81
N ALA A 97 7.44 -9.01 -3.02
CA ALA A 97 7.09 -9.10 -1.60
C ALA A 97 5.62 -9.51 -1.37
N LEU A 98 4.76 -9.34 -2.38
CA LEU A 98 3.32 -9.61 -2.28
C LEU A 98 2.90 -10.66 -3.33
N PRO A 99 3.35 -11.91 -3.19
CA PRO A 99 3.15 -12.94 -4.23
C PRO A 99 1.75 -13.56 -4.18
N GLY A 100 1.33 -14.10 -5.33
CA GLY A 100 0.12 -14.90 -5.45
C GLY A 100 -1.15 -14.08 -5.45
N THR A 101 -2.28 -14.79 -5.41
CA THR A 101 -3.61 -14.18 -5.53
C THR A 101 -4.08 -13.49 -4.24
N LYS A 102 -3.37 -13.68 -3.13
CA LYS A 102 -3.67 -13.03 -1.85
C LYS A 102 -2.51 -12.14 -1.39
N ALA A 103 -1.59 -11.82 -2.30
CA ALA A 103 -0.43 -10.95 -2.03
C ALA A 103 0.41 -11.39 -0.82
N GLY A 104 0.46 -12.69 -0.56
CA GLY A 104 1.19 -13.23 0.60
C GLY A 104 0.52 -12.94 1.95
N LEU A 105 -0.69 -12.39 1.96
CA LEU A 105 -1.41 -12.08 3.19
C LEU A 105 -2.00 -13.37 3.79
N ALA A 106 -1.44 -13.83 4.90
CA ALA A 106 -1.90 -15.02 5.61
C ALA A 106 -2.98 -14.65 6.63
N ILE A 107 -4.04 -14.02 6.15
CA ILE A 107 -5.13 -13.52 6.99
C ILE A 107 -6.40 -14.28 6.63
N GLN A 108 -7.04 -14.90 7.63
CA GLN A 108 -8.33 -15.54 7.43
C GLN A 108 -9.35 -14.48 7.04
N GLY A 109 -10.11 -14.74 5.98
CA GLY A 109 -11.12 -13.82 5.47
C GLY A 109 -10.69 -13.02 4.25
N VAL A 110 -9.39 -12.88 4.00
CA VAL A 110 -8.90 -12.28 2.75
C VAL A 110 -9.11 -13.28 1.61
N GLN A 111 -9.79 -12.83 0.56
CA GLN A 111 -10.19 -13.71 -0.55
C GLN A 111 -9.34 -13.48 -1.80
N LEU A 112 -9.04 -12.22 -2.11
CA LEU A 112 -8.34 -11.86 -3.34
C LEU A 112 -7.65 -10.52 -3.18
N VAL A 113 -6.44 -10.41 -3.74
CA VAL A 113 -5.73 -9.14 -3.89
C VAL A 113 -5.40 -8.96 -5.37
N ALA A 114 -5.82 -7.84 -5.94
CA ALA A 114 -5.58 -7.53 -7.34
C ALA A 114 -4.81 -6.22 -7.46
N PHE A 115 -3.67 -6.27 -8.17
CA PHE A 115 -2.93 -5.06 -8.53
C PHE A 115 -3.67 -4.32 -9.64
N GLN A 116 -3.76 -3.00 -9.51
CA GLN A 116 -4.41 -2.14 -10.49
C GLN A 116 -3.37 -1.40 -11.33
N THR A 117 -3.83 -0.50 -12.19
CA THR A 117 -2.95 0.30 -13.04
C THR A 117 -2.00 1.15 -12.19
N GLU A 118 -0.71 1.04 -12.46
CA GLU A 118 0.32 1.79 -11.74
C GLU A 118 0.48 3.18 -12.35
N THR A 119 0.84 4.15 -11.51
CA THR A 119 1.04 5.53 -11.95
C THR A 119 2.36 6.07 -11.43
N PRO A 120 3.31 6.41 -12.33
CA PRO A 120 4.50 7.12 -11.91
C PRO A 120 4.19 8.60 -11.65
N LEU A 121 4.80 9.16 -10.61
CA LEU A 121 4.66 10.56 -10.26
C LEU A 121 6.06 11.19 -10.22
N PRO A 122 6.52 11.78 -11.34
CA PRO A 122 7.82 12.46 -11.34
C PRO A 122 7.77 13.67 -10.41
N PRO A 123 8.92 14.20 -9.98
CA PRO A 123 8.93 15.36 -9.09
C PRO A 123 8.21 16.54 -9.73
N GLY A 124 7.29 17.13 -8.99
CA GLY A 124 6.67 18.36 -9.42
C GLY A 124 7.64 19.54 -9.34
N GLU A 125 7.26 20.66 -9.96
CA GLU A 125 8.06 21.87 -9.93
C GLU A 125 8.38 22.29 -8.49
N GLY A 126 9.66 22.50 -8.18
CA GLY A 126 10.11 22.85 -6.84
C GLY A 126 10.10 21.71 -5.83
N ARG A 127 9.79 20.49 -6.25
CA ARG A 127 9.73 19.32 -5.38
C ARG A 127 10.87 18.36 -5.69
N ARG A 128 11.41 17.74 -4.64
CA ARG A 128 12.52 16.78 -4.75
C ARG A 128 12.06 15.33 -4.66
N TRP A 129 10.80 15.07 -4.28
CA TRP A 129 10.28 13.73 -4.13
C TRP A 129 9.63 13.23 -5.42
N ALA A 130 10.03 12.04 -5.86
CA ALA A 130 9.38 11.30 -6.93
C ALA A 130 8.69 10.09 -6.33
N ALA A 131 7.63 9.61 -6.97
CA ALA A 131 6.89 8.49 -6.45
C ALA A 131 6.40 7.56 -7.56
N HIS A 132 6.05 6.34 -7.18
CA HIS A 132 5.41 5.37 -8.05
C HIS A 132 4.28 4.72 -7.27
N VAL A 133 3.05 4.85 -7.73
CA VAL A 133 1.86 4.37 -7.05
C VAL A 133 1.43 3.02 -7.60
N LEU A 134 1.31 2.03 -6.71
CA LEU A 134 0.77 0.72 -7.02
C LEU A 134 -0.53 0.54 -6.24
N PRO A 135 -1.69 0.84 -6.86
CA PRO A 135 -2.96 0.57 -6.18
C PRO A 135 -3.22 -0.94 -6.14
N ILE A 136 -3.70 -1.41 -5.00
CA ILE A 136 -4.20 -2.78 -4.88
C ILE A 136 -5.63 -2.75 -4.39
N GLN A 137 -6.42 -3.74 -4.80
CA GLN A 137 -7.76 -3.95 -4.27
C GLN A 137 -7.76 -5.25 -3.50
N VAL A 138 -8.15 -5.18 -2.23
CA VAL A 138 -8.23 -6.34 -1.35
C VAL A 138 -9.70 -6.64 -1.10
N THR A 139 -10.13 -7.85 -1.49
CA THR A 139 -11.48 -8.35 -1.21
C THR A 139 -11.42 -9.26 0.00
N TYR A 140 -12.26 -8.98 0.99
CA TYR A 140 -12.25 -9.68 2.26
C TYR A 140 -13.64 -9.75 2.86
N VAL A 141 -13.81 -10.64 3.83
CA VAL A 141 -15.04 -10.74 4.61
C VAL A 141 -14.83 -10.05 5.95
N GLN A 142 -15.70 -9.09 6.26
CA GLN A 142 -15.69 -8.35 7.52
C GLN A 142 -16.81 -8.88 8.41
N ALA A 143 -16.44 -9.40 9.58
CA ALA A 143 -17.43 -9.78 10.58
C ALA A 143 -18.00 -8.53 11.22
N LEU A 144 -19.32 -8.53 11.47
CA LEU A 144 -20.03 -7.42 12.09
C LEU A 144 -20.45 -7.71 13.55
N LYS A 145 -20.09 -8.91 14.02
CA LYS A 145 -20.41 -9.34 15.39
C LYS A 145 -19.16 -9.79 16.12
#